data_18406ea7a977ef2ebb32981964a2ba53
#
_entry.id   18406ea7a977ef2ebb32981964a2ba53
#
_cell.length_a   1.000
_cell.length_b   1.000
_cell.length_c   1.000
_cell.angle_alpha   90.00
_cell.angle_beta   90.00
_cell.angle_gamma   90.00
#
_symmetry.space_group_name_H-M   'P 1'
#
loop_
_entity.id
_entity.type
_entity.pdbx_description
1 polymer ?
#
loop_
_entity_poly.entity_id
_entity_poly.type
_entity_poly.pdbx_seq_one_letter_code
_entity_poly.pdbx_strand_id
1 'polypeptide(L)'
;IYQRNNNNYANVKVSIEYSGTGEVSAKLYDGDKELGETAVLTKGEGNTYEGSIANVPGGGWYTLIVNAGSESKTVEKVGVGEVFITGGQSNSCNFGGEKTTAQSDLVSAYNPNTNTWQHCEDSQPSESGFNTGNGGGSAWPSMGDALTQKTGVPVGFVSTGVGSAKIEELRTKHYFAIKNAINDLKPYGYRAFLLHQGEADTDGTKREKYLASLQQLIAQTREDAGYNLNWCIAQVSYAWSNYNNTKKMESMKETQRAACNDETIFVGPTTDDLQGEYRHTDNLHLSK
;
A
#
# COMPACT_ATOMS: atom_id res chain seq x y z
N ILE A 1 -6.75 -6.54 5.93
CA ILE A 1 -7.40 -5.22 6.13
C ILE A 1 -8.24 -4.91 4.91
N TYR A 2 -9.51 -4.49 5.13
CA TYR A 2 -10.42 -4.02 4.09
C TYR A 2 -10.41 -2.51 4.05
N GLN A 3 -10.35 -1.93 2.85
CA GLN A 3 -10.38 -0.48 2.65
C GLN A 3 -11.75 0.09 3.02
N ARG A 4 -11.79 0.98 4.01
CA ARG A 4 -13.02 1.73 4.35
C ARG A 4 -13.36 2.78 3.29
N ASN A 5 -14.64 3.05 3.13
CA ASN A 5 -15.13 4.18 2.34
C ASN A 5 -15.05 5.50 3.14
N ASN A 6 -15.45 6.61 2.51
CA ASN A 6 -15.42 7.94 3.15
C ASN A 6 -16.42 8.11 4.32
N ASN A 7 -17.37 7.19 4.46
CA ASN A 7 -18.31 7.16 5.59
C ASN A 7 -17.83 6.23 6.72
N ASN A 8 -16.57 5.77 6.66
CA ASN A 8 -15.95 4.90 7.66
C ASN A 8 -16.54 3.47 7.74
N TYR A 9 -16.95 2.88 6.62
CA TYR A 9 -17.46 1.52 6.52
C TYR A 9 -16.80 0.76 5.38
N ALA A 10 -16.77 -0.58 5.48
CA ALA A 10 -16.43 -1.46 4.38
C ALA A 10 -17.38 -2.66 4.30
N ASN A 11 -17.40 -3.32 3.15
CA ASN A 11 -17.99 -4.65 3.01
C ASN A 11 -16.86 -5.68 3.14
N VAL A 12 -16.94 -6.53 4.15
CA VAL A 12 -15.98 -7.61 4.39
C VAL A 12 -16.35 -8.80 3.53
N LYS A 13 -15.62 -9.01 2.46
CA LYS A 13 -15.80 -10.14 1.55
C LYS A 13 -15.29 -11.43 2.20
N VAL A 14 -16.04 -12.51 2.06
CA VAL A 14 -15.69 -13.84 2.55
C VAL A 14 -15.76 -14.82 1.39
N SER A 15 -14.67 -15.56 1.19
CA SER A 15 -14.61 -16.67 0.22
C SER A 15 -13.99 -17.88 0.89
N ILE A 16 -14.61 -19.03 0.77
CA ILE A 16 -14.12 -20.31 1.33
C ILE A 16 -14.30 -21.46 0.34
N GLU A 17 -13.50 -22.49 0.50
CA GLU A 17 -13.73 -23.78 -0.13
C GLU A 17 -14.38 -24.73 0.88
N TYR A 18 -15.53 -25.32 0.52
CA TYR A 18 -16.25 -26.29 1.33
C TYR A 18 -16.85 -27.39 0.47
N SER A 19 -16.46 -28.64 0.73
CA SER A 19 -16.90 -29.80 -0.04
C SER A 19 -18.12 -30.54 0.57
N GLY A 20 -18.54 -30.10 1.76
CA GLY A 20 -19.70 -30.72 2.44
C GLY A 20 -21.04 -30.21 1.94
N THR A 21 -22.10 -30.61 2.64
CA THR A 21 -23.48 -30.19 2.40
C THR A 21 -23.98 -29.34 3.58
N GLY A 22 -24.83 -28.37 3.31
CA GLY A 22 -25.43 -27.49 4.33
C GLY A 22 -25.22 -26.02 4.00
N GLU A 23 -25.83 -25.19 4.82
CA GLU A 23 -25.67 -23.74 4.72
C GLU A 23 -24.25 -23.32 5.12
N VAL A 24 -23.72 -22.34 4.40
CA VAL A 24 -22.44 -21.70 4.72
C VAL A 24 -22.74 -20.25 5.09
N SER A 25 -22.30 -19.84 6.27
CA SER A 25 -22.55 -18.48 6.79
C SER A 25 -21.32 -17.89 7.45
N ALA A 26 -21.27 -16.58 7.52
CA ALA A 26 -20.18 -15.82 8.13
C ALA A 26 -20.73 -14.75 9.07
N LYS A 27 -20.07 -14.56 10.21
CA LYS A 27 -20.35 -13.55 11.23
C LYS A 27 -19.07 -12.85 11.63
N LEU A 28 -19.17 -11.57 11.92
CA LEU A 28 -18.04 -10.75 12.40
C LEU A 28 -18.32 -10.24 13.81
N TYR A 29 -17.29 -10.23 14.65
CA TYR A 29 -17.40 -9.83 16.05
C TYR A 29 -16.33 -8.80 16.43
N ASP A 30 -16.74 -7.85 17.29
CA ASP A 30 -15.87 -6.97 18.05
C ASP A 30 -15.93 -7.39 19.53
N GLY A 31 -14.96 -8.18 19.98
CA GLY A 31 -15.08 -8.93 21.23
C GLY A 31 -16.29 -9.86 21.18
N ASP A 32 -17.22 -9.69 22.12
CA ASP A 32 -18.45 -10.49 22.18
C ASP A 32 -19.63 -9.89 21.37
N LYS A 33 -19.43 -8.70 20.79
CA LYS A 33 -20.47 -7.99 20.05
C LYS A 33 -20.46 -8.36 18.58
N GLU A 34 -21.58 -8.90 18.07
CA GLU A 34 -21.78 -9.15 16.64
C GLU A 34 -21.83 -7.82 15.86
N LEU A 35 -21.12 -7.76 14.75
CA LEU A 35 -21.07 -6.63 13.83
C LEU A 35 -21.76 -6.96 12.51
N GLY A 36 -22.69 -6.10 12.11
CA GLY A 36 -23.44 -6.29 10.87
C GLY A 36 -24.44 -7.46 10.96
N GLU A 37 -24.91 -7.88 9.79
CA GLU A 37 -25.82 -9.03 9.69
C GLU A 37 -25.01 -10.30 9.32
N THR A 38 -25.52 -11.47 9.72
CA THR A 38 -24.96 -12.74 9.28
C THR A 38 -25.03 -12.82 7.76
N ALA A 39 -23.87 -13.03 7.11
CA ALA A 39 -23.81 -13.24 5.67
C ALA A 39 -24.02 -14.73 5.37
N VAL A 40 -25.06 -15.07 4.62
CA VAL A 40 -25.20 -16.39 4.00
C VAL A 40 -24.38 -16.41 2.72
N LEU A 41 -23.42 -17.35 2.60
CA LEU A 41 -22.54 -17.45 1.46
C LEU A 41 -23.21 -18.28 0.34
N THR A 42 -23.12 -17.79 -0.87
CA THR A 42 -23.67 -18.44 -2.06
C THR A 42 -22.61 -19.32 -2.71
N LYS A 43 -23.01 -20.52 -3.12
CA LYS A 43 -22.14 -21.44 -3.83
C LYS A 43 -21.80 -20.89 -5.22
N GLY A 44 -20.50 -20.76 -5.49
CA GLY A 44 -19.91 -20.39 -6.78
C GLY A 44 -19.46 -21.61 -7.58
N GLU A 45 -18.36 -21.47 -8.32
CA GLU A 45 -17.78 -22.58 -9.08
C GLU A 45 -17.11 -23.61 -8.16
N GLY A 46 -17.24 -24.87 -8.53
CA GLY A 46 -16.64 -25.97 -7.76
C GLY A 46 -17.17 -26.05 -6.33
N ASN A 47 -16.29 -25.95 -5.37
CA ASN A 47 -16.59 -25.98 -3.94
C ASN A 47 -16.46 -24.61 -3.27
N THR A 48 -16.35 -23.54 -4.04
CA THR A 48 -16.21 -22.18 -3.52
C THR A 48 -17.56 -21.65 -3.06
N TYR A 49 -17.58 -20.98 -1.90
CA TYR A 49 -18.72 -20.22 -1.37
C TYR A 49 -18.28 -18.80 -1.09
N GLU A 50 -19.07 -17.83 -1.55
CA GLU A 50 -18.74 -16.41 -1.48
C GLU A 50 -19.91 -15.59 -0.91
N GLY A 51 -19.56 -14.54 -0.19
CA GLY A 51 -20.51 -13.59 0.36
C GLY A 51 -19.82 -12.36 0.92
N SER A 52 -20.60 -11.51 1.59
CA SER A 52 -20.07 -10.27 2.15
C SER A 52 -20.87 -9.85 3.37
N ILE A 53 -20.17 -9.47 4.44
CA ILE A 53 -20.76 -8.80 5.59
C ILE A 53 -20.73 -7.30 5.30
N ALA A 54 -21.90 -6.70 5.15
CA ALA A 54 -22.05 -5.32 4.72
C ALA A 54 -21.90 -4.33 5.88
N ASN A 55 -21.47 -3.10 5.54
CA ASN A 55 -21.45 -1.95 6.45
C ASN A 55 -20.68 -2.19 7.77
N VAL A 56 -19.57 -2.91 7.68
CA VAL A 56 -18.68 -3.09 8.84
C VAL A 56 -17.96 -1.77 9.13
N PRO A 57 -18.04 -1.24 10.36
CA PRO A 57 -17.43 0.04 10.71
C PRO A 57 -15.89 -0.02 10.64
N GLY A 58 -15.27 1.13 10.41
CA GLY A 58 -13.82 1.27 10.50
C GLY A 58 -13.35 0.96 11.92
N GLY A 59 -12.35 0.10 12.02
CA GLY A 59 -11.79 -0.38 13.28
C GLY A 59 -11.20 -1.78 13.13
N GLY A 60 -10.96 -2.42 14.20
CA GLY A 60 -10.39 -3.76 14.32
C GLY A 60 -9.51 -3.83 15.57
N TRP A 61 -9.04 -4.98 15.97
CA TRP A 61 -9.15 -6.22 15.20
C TRP A 61 -10.46 -6.95 15.50
N TYR A 62 -11.18 -7.31 14.46
CA TYR A 62 -12.39 -8.09 14.53
C TYR A 62 -12.14 -9.58 14.36
N THR A 63 -13.04 -10.41 14.86
CA THR A 63 -13.01 -11.87 14.69
C THR A 63 -14.09 -12.30 13.72
N LEU A 64 -13.69 -12.95 12.61
CA LEU A 64 -14.61 -13.55 11.64
C LEU A 64 -14.80 -15.02 11.96
N ILE A 65 -16.05 -15.46 12.13
CA ILE A 65 -16.43 -16.86 12.29
C ILE A 65 -17.20 -17.28 11.04
N VAL A 66 -16.72 -18.33 10.39
CA VAL A 66 -17.39 -18.96 9.23
C VAL A 66 -17.89 -20.34 9.65
N ASN A 67 -19.17 -20.58 9.49
CA ASN A 67 -19.81 -21.87 9.72
C ASN A 67 -20.19 -22.54 8.40
N ALA A 68 -19.89 -23.82 8.23
CA ALA A 68 -20.15 -24.59 7.04
C ALA A 68 -20.66 -26.00 7.43
N GLY A 69 -21.96 -26.20 7.38
CA GLY A 69 -22.60 -27.41 7.91
C GLY A 69 -22.32 -27.58 9.40
N SER A 70 -21.60 -28.65 9.79
CA SER A 70 -21.18 -28.90 11.18
C SER A 70 -19.79 -28.36 11.53
N GLU A 71 -19.08 -27.76 10.56
CA GLU A 71 -17.74 -27.24 10.73
C GLU A 71 -17.76 -25.73 11.01
N SER A 72 -16.77 -25.24 11.74
CA SER A 72 -16.57 -23.82 12.00
C SER A 72 -15.10 -23.47 11.91
N LYS A 73 -14.80 -22.29 11.35
CA LYS A 73 -13.44 -21.73 11.28
C LYS A 73 -13.46 -20.29 11.74
N THR A 74 -12.49 -19.93 12.55
CA THR A 74 -12.26 -18.56 13.05
C THR A 74 -11.06 -17.94 12.33
N VAL A 75 -11.22 -16.69 11.91
CA VAL A 75 -10.14 -15.83 11.39
C VAL A 75 -10.07 -14.61 12.28
N GLU A 76 -8.97 -14.48 12.98
CA GLU A 76 -8.70 -13.32 13.84
C GLU A 76 -8.05 -12.19 13.05
N LYS A 77 -8.01 -11.00 13.66
CA LYS A 77 -7.37 -9.80 13.11
C LYS A 77 -7.93 -9.37 11.75
N VAL A 78 -9.25 -9.40 11.59
CA VAL A 78 -9.91 -8.75 10.45
C VAL A 78 -10.05 -7.26 10.76
N GLY A 79 -9.52 -6.41 9.89
CA GLY A 79 -9.54 -4.96 10.05
C GLY A 79 -10.30 -4.25 8.93
N VAL A 80 -10.90 -3.11 9.28
CA VAL A 80 -11.50 -2.16 8.33
C VAL A 80 -10.81 -0.81 8.53
N GLY A 81 -10.03 -0.38 7.54
CA GLY A 81 -9.15 0.78 7.69
C GLY A 81 -8.63 1.36 6.39
N GLU A 82 -7.37 1.69 6.37
CA GLU A 82 -6.70 2.27 5.21
C GLU A 82 -5.69 1.29 4.61
N VAL A 83 -5.75 1.11 3.30
CA VAL A 83 -4.81 0.26 2.57
C VAL A 83 -4.14 1.08 1.48
N PHE A 84 -2.81 1.00 1.40
CA PHE A 84 -2.01 1.74 0.43
C PHE A 84 -1.09 0.81 -0.34
N ILE A 85 -0.97 1.05 -1.65
CA ILE A 85 0.13 0.51 -2.45
C ILE A 85 1.23 1.56 -2.43
N THR A 86 2.45 1.17 -2.08
CA THR A 86 3.61 2.07 -2.06
C THR A 86 4.56 1.70 -3.18
N GLY A 87 5.11 2.69 -3.86
CA GLY A 87 6.01 2.43 -4.99
C GLY A 87 6.92 3.59 -5.29
N GLY A 88 7.84 3.34 -6.19
CA GLY A 88 8.86 4.30 -6.58
C GLY A 88 10.25 3.69 -6.59
N GLN A 89 11.25 4.46 -6.14
CA GLN A 89 12.62 3.97 -6.04
C GLN A 89 13.07 3.76 -4.58
N SER A 90 14.35 3.78 -4.31
CA SER A 90 14.94 3.38 -3.02
C SER A 90 14.30 4.02 -1.78
N ASN A 91 13.97 5.30 -1.79
CA ASN A 91 13.29 5.98 -0.66
C ASN A 91 11.81 5.56 -0.47
N SER A 92 11.24 4.80 -1.39
CA SER A 92 9.90 4.20 -1.25
C SER A 92 9.91 2.75 -0.76
N CYS A 93 11.09 2.18 -0.55
CA CYS A 93 11.26 0.78 -0.16
C CYS A 93 12.40 0.59 0.85
N ASN A 94 13.01 -0.58 0.91
CA ASN A 94 13.93 -1.00 1.98
C ASN A 94 15.36 -0.48 1.84
N PHE A 95 15.56 0.81 1.70
CA PHE A 95 16.89 1.44 1.57
C PHE A 95 17.20 2.46 2.69
N GLY A 96 16.33 2.60 3.68
CA GLY A 96 16.59 3.43 4.85
C GLY A 96 17.76 2.91 5.69
N GLY A 97 18.37 3.79 6.47
CA GLY A 97 19.56 3.48 7.26
C GLY A 97 19.31 2.52 8.41
N GLU A 98 18.13 2.59 9.02
CA GLU A 98 17.75 1.78 10.18
C GLU A 98 16.40 1.10 9.94
N LYS A 99 16.29 -0.14 10.38
CA LYS A 99 15.00 -0.85 10.42
C LYS A 99 14.16 -0.35 11.56
N THR A 100 12.87 -0.18 11.28
CA THR A 100 11.87 0.18 12.27
C THR A 100 10.75 -0.85 12.31
N THR A 101 10.04 -0.90 13.44
CA THR A 101 8.85 -1.72 13.62
C THR A 101 7.74 -0.79 14.09
N ALA A 102 6.56 -0.92 13.52
CA ALA A 102 5.41 -0.14 13.95
C ALA A 102 5.12 -0.36 15.43
N GLN A 103 4.85 0.70 16.17
CA GLN A 103 4.51 0.62 17.60
C GLN A 103 3.06 0.18 17.79
N SER A 104 2.19 0.54 16.85
CA SER A 104 0.78 0.17 16.88
C SER A 104 0.57 -1.23 16.29
N ASP A 105 -0.12 -2.10 17.02
CA ASP A 105 -0.56 -3.42 16.49
C ASP A 105 -1.51 -3.28 15.29
N LEU A 106 -2.08 -2.09 15.06
CA LEU A 106 -2.98 -1.81 13.94
C LEU A 106 -2.25 -1.55 12.61
N VAL A 107 -0.93 -1.57 12.57
CA VAL A 107 -0.17 -1.35 11.32
C VAL A 107 0.32 -2.67 10.77
N SER A 108 -0.02 -2.93 9.50
CA SER A 108 0.32 -4.19 8.83
C SER A 108 1.01 -3.97 7.49
N ALA A 109 1.83 -4.92 7.10
CA ALA A 109 2.41 -5.05 5.77
C ALA A 109 1.88 -6.31 5.09
N TYR A 110 1.52 -6.21 3.82
CA TYR A 110 1.14 -7.37 3.02
C TYR A 110 2.36 -8.03 2.41
N ASN A 111 2.45 -9.34 2.55
CA ASN A 111 3.52 -10.13 1.95
C ASN A 111 3.03 -10.79 0.65
N PRO A 112 3.46 -10.31 -0.52
CA PRO A 112 3.00 -10.83 -1.81
C PRO A 112 3.48 -12.26 -2.09
N ASN A 113 4.56 -12.71 -1.43
CA ASN A 113 5.09 -14.06 -1.63
C ASN A 113 4.30 -15.15 -0.88
N THR A 114 3.53 -14.76 0.12
CA THR A 114 2.72 -15.68 0.95
C THR A 114 1.23 -15.34 0.92
N ASN A 115 0.86 -14.23 0.30
CA ASN A 115 -0.50 -13.69 0.26
C ASN A 115 -1.09 -13.48 1.67
N THR A 116 -0.27 -12.97 2.59
CA THR A 116 -0.67 -12.76 4.00
C THR A 116 -0.36 -11.36 4.49
N TRP A 117 -1.17 -10.88 5.42
CA TRP A 117 -0.87 -9.69 6.22
C TRP A 117 -0.03 -10.08 7.44
N GLN A 118 0.96 -9.27 7.76
CA GLN A 118 1.81 -9.41 8.94
C GLN A 118 1.97 -8.06 9.63
N HIS A 119 2.44 -8.05 10.88
CA HIS A 119 2.79 -6.81 11.56
C HIS A 119 3.81 -6.01 10.73
N CYS A 120 3.64 -4.68 10.67
CA CYS A 120 4.50 -3.84 9.83
C CYS A 120 5.87 -3.65 10.49
N GLU A 121 6.84 -4.33 9.97
CA GLU A 121 8.25 -4.23 10.37
C GLU A 121 9.16 -4.19 9.14
N ASP A 122 10.28 -3.53 9.25
CA ASP A 122 11.30 -3.50 8.22
C ASP A 122 12.20 -4.76 8.28
N SER A 123 12.61 -5.30 7.17
CA SER A 123 12.40 -4.78 5.82
C SER A 123 11.01 -5.17 5.34
N GLN A 124 10.31 -4.20 4.71
CA GLN A 124 8.97 -4.45 4.18
C GLN A 124 8.97 -5.62 3.20
N PRO A 125 7.99 -6.55 3.30
CA PRO A 125 7.82 -7.59 2.31
C PRO A 125 7.62 -6.99 0.92
N SER A 126 8.27 -7.58 -0.06
CA SER A 126 8.16 -7.18 -1.46
C SER A 126 8.22 -8.40 -2.37
N GLU A 127 7.85 -8.23 -3.63
CA GLU A 127 7.92 -9.30 -4.62
C GLU A 127 9.34 -9.85 -4.74
N SER A 128 9.48 -11.16 -4.96
CA SER A 128 10.76 -11.84 -5.07
C SER A 128 11.67 -11.20 -6.14
N GLY A 129 12.92 -10.97 -5.79
CA GLY A 129 13.93 -10.38 -6.67
C GLY A 129 14.06 -8.86 -6.53
N PHE A 130 13.28 -8.19 -5.69
CA PHE A 130 13.50 -6.79 -5.36
C PHE A 130 14.47 -6.66 -4.20
N ASN A 131 15.37 -5.70 -4.33
CA ASN A 131 16.50 -5.54 -3.41
C ASN A 131 16.11 -4.72 -2.17
N THR A 132 16.76 -5.08 -1.09
CA THR A 132 16.97 -4.19 0.05
C THR A 132 18.38 -3.62 -0.03
N GLY A 133 18.59 -2.41 0.48
CA GLY A 133 19.90 -1.76 0.55
C GLY A 133 20.10 -1.04 1.87
N ASN A 134 21.30 -0.53 2.11
CA ASN A 134 21.70 0.14 3.34
C ASN A 134 21.32 -0.69 4.59
N GLY A 135 20.60 -0.09 5.54
CA GLY A 135 20.11 -0.76 6.74
C GLY A 135 18.82 -1.57 6.55
N GLY A 136 18.16 -1.45 5.39
CA GLY A 136 16.90 -2.16 5.10
C GLY A 136 15.65 -1.51 5.68
N GLY A 137 15.73 -0.27 6.15
CA GLY A 137 14.61 0.48 6.73
C GLY A 137 13.70 1.15 5.71
N SER A 138 12.53 1.59 6.16
CA SER A 138 11.56 2.36 5.37
C SER A 138 10.79 3.37 6.24
N ALA A 139 10.04 4.26 5.60
CA ALA A 139 9.18 5.21 6.30
C ALA A 139 7.81 4.62 6.71
N TRP A 140 7.48 3.41 6.26
CA TRP A 140 6.12 2.88 6.35
C TRP A 140 5.66 2.51 7.76
N PRO A 141 6.49 1.89 8.63
CA PRO A 141 6.08 1.62 10.01
C PRO A 141 5.71 2.91 10.76
N SER A 142 6.58 3.93 10.70
CA SER A 142 6.35 5.22 11.36
C SER A 142 5.16 5.99 10.77
N MET A 143 4.98 5.94 9.44
CA MET A 143 3.81 6.53 8.78
C MET A 143 2.52 5.83 9.21
N GLY A 144 2.55 4.51 9.33
CA GLY A 144 1.42 3.71 9.82
C GLY A 144 1.03 4.09 11.24
N ASP A 145 2.00 4.24 12.15
CA ASP A 145 1.77 4.69 13.53
C ASP A 145 1.11 6.07 13.56
N ALA A 146 1.62 7.03 12.79
CA ALA A 146 1.04 8.36 12.71
C ALA A 146 -0.40 8.35 12.16
N LEU A 147 -0.67 7.51 11.17
CA LEU A 147 -2.01 7.37 10.60
C LEU A 147 -2.97 6.68 11.57
N THR A 148 -2.58 5.60 12.23
CA THR A 148 -3.41 4.93 13.23
C THR A 148 -3.70 5.83 14.42
N GLN A 149 -2.72 6.58 14.89
CA GLN A 149 -2.92 7.57 15.96
C GLN A 149 -3.96 8.63 15.58
N LYS A 150 -3.93 9.08 14.32
CA LYS A 150 -4.85 10.11 13.82
C LYS A 150 -6.24 9.60 13.52
N THR A 151 -6.36 8.37 13.03
CA THR A 151 -7.60 7.84 12.45
C THR A 151 -8.30 6.81 13.33
N GLY A 152 -7.57 6.15 14.25
CA GLY A 152 -8.08 5.10 15.11
C GLY A 152 -8.41 3.79 14.38
N VAL A 153 -7.97 3.60 13.12
CA VAL A 153 -8.26 2.40 12.34
C VAL A 153 -6.98 1.70 11.88
N PRO A 154 -7.06 0.41 11.52
CA PRO A 154 -5.94 -0.33 10.93
C PRO A 154 -5.40 0.33 9.67
N VAL A 155 -4.08 0.24 9.48
CA VAL A 155 -3.39 0.74 8.28
C VAL A 155 -2.54 -0.38 7.69
N GLY A 156 -2.68 -0.60 6.39
CA GLY A 156 -1.94 -1.61 5.65
C GLY A 156 -1.15 -1.05 4.48
N PHE A 157 0.06 -1.58 4.27
CA PHE A 157 0.94 -1.22 3.16
C PHE A 157 1.32 -2.44 2.33
N VAL A 158 1.43 -2.23 1.01
CA VAL A 158 2.03 -3.18 0.07
C VAL A 158 3.17 -2.50 -0.67
N SER A 159 4.39 -3.00 -0.51
CA SER A 159 5.59 -2.39 -1.09
C SER A 159 5.89 -2.92 -2.49
N THR A 160 5.97 -2.02 -3.47
CA THR A 160 6.34 -2.32 -4.87
C THR A 160 7.54 -1.50 -5.37
N GLY A 161 8.23 -0.78 -4.48
CA GLY A 161 9.37 0.06 -4.84
C GLY A 161 10.59 -0.74 -5.29
N VAL A 162 11.37 -0.18 -6.20
CA VAL A 162 12.58 -0.82 -6.78
C VAL A 162 13.74 0.15 -6.74
N GLY A 163 14.84 -0.25 -6.08
CA GLY A 163 16.04 0.59 -5.95
C GLY A 163 16.55 1.11 -7.28
N SER A 164 16.87 2.41 -7.34
CA SER A 164 17.38 3.13 -8.50
C SER A 164 16.49 3.14 -9.77
N ALA A 165 15.25 2.64 -9.68
CA ALA A 165 14.37 2.56 -10.85
C ALA A 165 13.96 3.95 -11.35
N LYS A 166 14.05 4.17 -12.65
CA LYS A 166 13.46 5.31 -13.34
C LYS A 166 11.95 5.11 -13.49
N ILE A 167 11.23 6.23 -13.69
CA ILE A 167 9.77 6.18 -13.88
C ILE A 167 9.37 5.30 -15.08
N GLU A 168 10.15 5.32 -16.14
CA GLU A 168 9.93 4.47 -17.31
C GLU A 168 10.12 2.98 -17.00
N GLU A 169 11.07 2.63 -16.13
CA GLU A 169 11.32 1.25 -15.71
C GLU A 169 10.20 0.74 -14.80
N LEU A 170 9.66 1.60 -13.91
CA LEU A 170 8.48 1.26 -13.11
C LEU A 170 7.26 0.96 -13.98
N ARG A 171 7.10 1.73 -15.06
CA ARG A 171 6.00 1.58 -16.02
C ARG A 171 6.14 0.34 -16.92
N THR A 172 7.35 -0.13 -17.16
CA THR A 172 7.63 -1.22 -18.10
C THR A 172 8.19 -2.44 -17.42
N LYS A 173 9.48 -2.43 -17.12
CA LYS A 173 10.24 -3.58 -16.60
C LYS A 173 9.72 -4.08 -15.24
N HIS A 174 9.35 -3.17 -14.36
CA HIS A 174 8.97 -3.48 -12.98
C HIS A 174 7.46 -3.37 -12.72
N TYR A 175 6.68 -3.09 -13.76
CA TYR A 175 5.24 -2.91 -13.63
C TYR A 175 4.51 -4.15 -13.10
N PHE A 176 5.04 -5.33 -13.34
CA PHE A 176 4.44 -6.59 -12.90
C PHE A 176 4.18 -6.63 -11.39
N ALA A 177 5.10 -6.08 -10.56
CA ALA A 177 4.92 -6.05 -9.11
C ALA A 177 3.78 -5.12 -8.69
N ILE A 178 3.64 -3.97 -9.36
CA ILE A 178 2.51 -3.05 -9.14
C ILE A 178 1.20 -3.73 -9.54
N LYS A 179 1.19 -4.39 -10.69
CA LYS A 179 0.02 -5.13 -11.20
C LYS A 179 -0.39 -6.27 -10.27
N ASN A 180 0.59 -7.04 -9.77
CA ASN A 180 0.33 -8.12 -8.82
C ASN A 180 -0.26 -7.56 -7.52
N ALA A 181 0.32 -6.51 -6.94
CA ALA A 181 -0.22 -5.84 -5.75
C ALA A 181 -1.66 -5.33 -5.97
N ILE A 182 -1.95 -4.72 -7.12
CA ILE A 182 -3.31 -4.30 -7.50
C ILE A 182 -4.27 -5.49 -7.51
N ASN A 183 -3.89 -6.61 -8.13
CA ASN A 183 -4.73 -7.79 -8.24
C ASN A 183 -4.96 -8.48 -6.89
N ASP A 184 -3.91 -8.65 -6.10
CA ASP A 184 -3.98 -9.27 -4.78
C ASP A 184 -4.87 -8.48 -3.82
N LEU A 185 -4.86 -7.15 -3.94
CA LEU A 185 -5.65 -6.27 -3.08
C LEU A 185 -7.08 -6.03 -3.59
N LYS A 186 -7.46 -6.46 -4.80
CA LYS A 186 -8.84 -6.28 -5.31
C LYS A 186 -9.93 -6.75 -4.35
N PRO A 187 -9.80 -7.88 -3.63
CA PRO A 187 -10.82 -8.30 -2.67
C PRO A 187 -10.97 -7.36 -1.47
N TYR A 188 -9.89 -6.70 -1.08
CA TYR A 188 -9.81 -5.84 0.10
C TYR A 188 -10.08 -4.36 -0.21
N GLY A 189 -9.76 -3.93 -1.43
CA GLY A 189 -9.71 -2.54 -1.83
C GLY A 189 -8.47 -1.81 -1.29
N TYR A 190 -8.19 -0.64 -1.84
CA TYR A 190 -7.08 0.22 -1.42
C TYR A 190 -7.40 1.68 -1.70
N ARG A 191 -6.87 2.60 -0.87
CA ARG A 191 -7.16 4.04 -0.89
C ARG A 191 -6.42 4.76 -2.00
N ALA A 192 -5.11 4.52 -2.08
CA ALA A 192 -4.24 5.27 -2.97
C ALA A 192 -2.95 4.52 -3.28
N PHE A 193 -2.29 4.96 -4.36
CA PHE A 193 -0.89 4.67 -4.65
C PHE A 193 -0.02 5.81 -4.12
N LEU A 194 0.98 5.49 -3.29
CA LEU A 194 1.93 6.44 -2.72
C LEU A 194 3.25 6.32 -3.47
N LEU A 195 3.60 7.33 -4.26
CA LEU A 195 4.82 7.34 -5.07
C LEU A 195 5.92 8.18 -4.42
N HIS A 196 7.12 7.60 -4.27
CA HIS A 196 8.35 8.36 -4.02
C HIS A 196 9.40 7.95 -5.04
N GLN A 197 9.56 8.76 -6.09
CA GLN A 197 10.47 8.51 -7.22
C GLN A 197 10.88 9.85 -7.85
N GLY A 198 12.01 9.90 -8.50
CA GLY A 198 12.47 11.08 -9.26
C GLY A 198 13.97 11.29 -9.22
N GLU A 199 14.66 10.79 -8.20
CA GLU A 199 16.10 10.94 -8.01
C GLU A 199 16.88 10.38 -9.21
N ALA A 200 16.51 9.17 -9.68
CA ALA A 200 17.13 8.52 -10.83
C ALA A 200 16.84 9.23 -12.16
N ASP A 201 15.78 10.04 -12.21
CA ASP A 201 15.35 10.78 -13.40
C ASP A 201 15.78 12.26 -13.37
N THR A 202 16.29 12.75 -12.26
CA THR A 202 16.74 14.15 -12.11
C THR A 202 17.83 14.49 -13.13
N ASP A 203 18.72 13.55 -13.41
CA ASP A 203 19.73 13.67 -14.43
C ASP A 203 19.47 12.73 -15.63
N GLY A 204 19.69 13.24 -16.83
CA GLY A 204 19.58 12.47 -18.07
C GLY A 204 18.16 12.21 -18.60
N THR A 205 17.11 12.48 -17.83
CA THR A 205 15.71 12.34 -18.30
C THR A 205 15.10 13.72 -18.58
N LYS A 206 14.60 13.93 -19.80
CA LYS A 206 13.85 15.14 -20.14
C LYS A 206 12.55 15.21 -19.35
N ARG A 207 12.16 16.40 -18.91
CA ARG A 207 10.97 16.61 -18.05
C ARG A 207 9.68 16.19 -18.72
N GLU A 208 9.54 16.44 -20.01
CA GLU A 208 8.39 16.03 -20.80
C GLU A 208 8.28 14.51 -20.89
N LYS A 209 9.40 13.81 -21.01
CA LYS A 209 9.44 12.34 -21.02
C LYS A 209 9.07 11.78 -19.65
N TYR A 210 9.59 12.38 -18.57
CA TYR A 210 9.25 11.99 -17.21
C TYR A 210 7.74 12.13 -16.96
N LEU A 211 7.19 13.30 -17.27
CA LEU A 211 5.77 13.59 -17.10
C LEU A 211 4.89 12.62 -17.88
N ALA A 212 5.22 12.39 -19.15
CA ALA A 212 4.49 11.43 -19.99
C ALA A 212 4.52 10.01 -19.42
N SER A 213 5.68 9.54 -18.95
CA SER A 213 5.83 8.20 -18.36
C SER A 213 5.05 8.10 -17.05
N LEU A 214 5.06 9.14 -16.19
CA LEU A 214 4.28 9.20 -14.97
C LEU A 214 2.77 9.15 -15.24
N GLN A 215 2.29 9.95 -16.18
CA GLN A 215 0.87 9.96 -16.58
C GLN A 215 0.42 8.60 -17.13
N GLN A 216 1.27 7.96 -17.92
CA GLN A 216 1.01 6.61 -18.44
C GLN A 216 0.98 5.56 -17.32
N LEU A 217 1.89 5.64 -16.35
CA LEU A 217 1.90 4.75 -15.19
C LEU A 217 0.60 4.92 -14.36
N ILE A 218 0.17 6.15 -14.13
CA ILE A 218 -1.10 6.45 -13.46
C ILE A 218 -2.28 5.84 -14.22
N ALA A 219 -2.34 6.06 -15.54
CA ALA A 219 -3.41 5.52 -16.38
C ALA A 219 -3.45 3.99 -16.36
N GLN A 220 -2.28 3.35 -16.45
CA GLN A 220 -2.13 1.89 -16.43
C GLN A 220 -2.58 1.28 -15.11
N THR A 221 -2.23 1.89 -13.97
CA THR A 221 -2.69 1.42 -12.65
C THR A 221 -4.19 1.59 -12.45
N ARG A 222 -4.80 2.65 -13.00
CA ARG A 222 -6.25 2.87 -12.98
C ARG A 222 -7.00 1.85 -13.84
N GLU A 223 -6.45 1.53 -15.01
CA GLU A 223 -7.01 0.47 -15.88
C GLU A 223 -7.00 -0.88 -15.16
N ASP A 224 -5.86 -1.29 -14.59
CA ASP A 224 -5.76 -2.55 -13.84
C ASP A 224 -6.60 -2.55 -12.55
N ALA A 225 -6.74 -1.42 -11.87
CA ALA A 225 -7.61 -1.28 -10.70
C ALA A 225 -9.10 -1.38 -11.04
N GLY A 226 -9.48 -0.90 -12.22
CA GLY A 226 -10.87 -0.81 -12.66
C GLY A 226 -11.63 0.41 -12.11
N TYR A 227 -10.93 1.38 -11.51
CA TYR A 227 -11.49 2.64 -11.02
C TYR A 227 -10.44 3.76 -11.02
N ASN A 228 -10.88 4.99 -10.80
CA ASN A 228 -10.01 6.16 -10.76
C ASN A 228 -9.19 6.19 -9.46
N LEU A 229 -8.15 5.32 -9.39
CA LEU A 229 -7.27 5.18 -8.24
C LEU A 229 -6.60 6.51 -7.90
N ASN A 230 -6.68 6.90 -6.63
CA ASN A 230 -6.00 8.09 -6.13
C ASN A 230 -4.48 7.88 -6.07
N TRP A 231 -3.74 8.97 -6.31
CA TRP A 231 -2.29 9.00 -6.24
C TRP A 231 -1.83 10.09 -5.29
N CYS A 232 -0.75 9.84 -4.56
CA CYS A 232 -0.02 10.85 -3.81
C CYS A 232 1.45 10.79 -4.24
N ILE A 233 1.95 11.90 -4.81
CA ILE A 233 3.28 11.98 -5.41
C ILE A 233 4.19 12.78 -4.49
N ALA A 234 5.07 12.09 -3.74
CA ALA A 234 6.11 12.75 -2.98
C ALA A 234 7.07 13.50 -3.90
N GLN A 235 7.46 14.67 -3.45
CA GLN A 235 8.37 15.54 -4.20
C GLN A 235 9.80 15.02 -4.06
N VAL A 236 10.51 14.84 -5.17
CA VAL A 236 11.92 14.49 -5.11
C VAL A 236 12.70 15.56 -4.34
N SER A 237 13.55 15.13 -3.44
CA SER A 237 14.36 16.01 -2.63
C SER A 237 15.82 15.96 -3.07
N TYR A 238 16.60 15.03 -2.54
CA TYR A 238 17.99 14.86 -2.93
C TYR A 238 18.14 13.87 -4.09
N ALA A 239 18.97 14.21 -5.05
CA ALA A 239 19.35 13.32 -6.13
C ALA A 239 20.89 13.26 -6.18
N TRP A 240 21.43 12.08 -6.24
CA TRP A 240 22.84 11.72 -6.16
C TRP A 240 23.84 12.75 -6.70
N SER A 241 23.96 12.81 -8.03
CA SER A 241 24.89 13.72 -8.71
C SER A 241 24.43 15.18 -8.71
N ASN A 242 23.23 15.44 -8.24
CA ASN A 242 22.55 16.72 -8.40
C ASN A 242 21.99 17.31 -7.12
N TYR A 243 22.26 16.72 -5.95
CA TYR A 243 21.72 17.25 -4.71
C TYR A 243 22.20 18.70 -4.41
N ASN A 244 23.34 19.11 -4.99
CA ASN A 244 23.81 20.52 -4.99
C ASN A 244 23.26 21.33 -6.17
N ASN A 245 22.51 20.71 -7.11
CA ASN A 245 21.94 21.40 -8.25
C ASN A 245 20.46 21.67 -8.03
N THR A 246 20.16 22.68 -7.23
CA THR A 246 18.81 23.09 -6.89
C THR A 246 17.91 23.33 -8.11
N LYS A 247 18.45 23.82 -9.24
CA LYS A 247 17.66 24.06 -10.46
C LYS A 247 17.09 22.75 -11.06
N LYS A 248 17.90 21.69 -11.11
CA LYS A 248 17.44 20.39 -11.61
C LYS A 248 16.40 19.76 -10.71
N MET A 249 16.59 19.87 -9.38
CA MET A 249 15.66 19.36 -8.39
C MET A 249 14.34 20.14 -8.43
N GLU A 250 14.38 21.46 -8.45
CA GLU A 250 13.17 22.29 -8.58
C GLU A 250 12.41 21.98 -9.88
N SER A 251 13.11 21.89 -11.01
CA SER A 251 12.50 21.50 -12.27
C SER A 251 11.82 20.11 -12.21
N MET A 252 12.37 19.15 -11.46
CA MET A 252 11.71 17.85 -11.26
C MET A 252 10.48 17.99 -10.38
N LYS A 253 10.56 18.70 -9.26
CA LYS A 253 9.41 18.98 -8.38
C LYS A 253 8.28 19.70 -9.10
N GLU A 254 8.60 20.69 -9.94
CA GLU A 254 7.63 21.36 -10.81
C GLU A 254 6.94 20.39 -11.75
N THR A 255 7.70 19.46 -12.34
CA THR A 255 7.15 18.43 -13.23
C THR A 255 6.24 17.46 -12.48
N GLN A 256 6.60 17.09 -11.26
CA GLN A 256 5.77 16.25 -10.39
C GLN A 256 4.47 16.96 -10.00
N ARG A 257 4.55 18.24 -9.63
CA ARG A 257 3.37 19.06 -9.34
C ARG A 257 2.46 19.22 -10.56
N ALA A 258 3.03 19.33 -11.76
CA ALA A 258 2.26 19.44 -13.00
C ALA A 258 1.44 18.15 -13.33
N ALA A 259 1.78 17.02 -12.74
CA ALA A 259 0.97 15.80 -12.85
C ALA A 259 -0.22 15.79 -11.89
N CYS A 260 -0.22 16.63 -10.86
CA CYS A 260 -1.25 16.67 -9.83
C CYS A 260 -2.47 17.49 -10.25
N ASN A 261 -3.64 17.17 -9.71
CA ASN A 261 -4.89 17.87 -9.99
C ASN A 261 -5.74 18.16 -8.74
N ASP A 262 -5.22 17.84 -7.54
CA ASP A 262 -5.85 18.04 -6.22
C ASP A 262 -7.24 17.37 -6.04
N GLU A 263 -7.66 16.54 -7.00
CA GLU A 263 -8.89 15.76 -6.93
C GLU A 263 -8.61 14.27 -6.74
N THR A 264 -7.70 13.73 -7.53
CA THR A 264 -7.35 12.31 -7.56
C THR A 264 -5.85 12.05 -7.65
N ILE A 265 -5.07 13.08 -7.92
CA ILE A 265 -3.60 13.04 -7.95
C ILE A 265 -3.11 14.19 -7.08
N PHE A 266 -2.65 13.85 -5.88
CA PHE A 266 -2.30 14.82 -4.85
C PHE A 266 -0.79 15.04 -4.79
N VAL A 267 -0.41 16.28 -4.47
CA VAL A 267 0.97 16.61 -4.13
C VAL A 267 1.29 15.99 -2.77
N GLY A 268 2.30 15.14 -2.75
CA GLY A 268 2.83 14.54 -1.54
C GLY A 268 3.90 15.41 -0.86
N PRO A 269 4.52 14.92 0.23
CA PRO A 269 5.48 15.68 1.01
C PRO A 269 6.78 15.94 0.23
N THR A 270 7.49 16.99 0.64
CA THR A 270 8.92 17.15 0.40
C THR A 270 9.69 16.66 1.63
N THR A 271 10.94 16.26 1.41
CA THR A 271 11.85 15.87 2.51
C THR A 271 13.13 16.70 2.50
N ASP A 272 13.07 17.91 1.94
CA ASP A 272 14.22 18.81 1.79
C ASP A 272 14.75 19.33 3.13
N ASP A 273 13.89 19.46 4.11
CA ASP A 273 14.17 19.84 5.48
C ASP A 273 14.73 18.72 6.35
N LEU A 274 14.57 17.46 5.90
CA LEU A 274 15.14 16.30 6.59
C LEU A 274 16.61 16.13 6.21
N GLN A 275 17.49 16.77 6.99
CA GLN A 275 18.94 16.81 6.78
C GLN A 275 19.68 16.20 7.97
N GLY A 276 21.00 16.00 7.84
CA GLY A 276 21.87 15.53 8.93
C GLY A 276 21.45 14.16 9.42
N GLU A 277 21.02 14.04 10.66
CA GLU A 277 20.62 12.78 11.28
C GLU A 277 19.43 12.07 10.63
N TYR A 278 18.62 12.81 9.85
CA TYR A 278 17.51 12.23 9.08
C TYR A 278 17.94 11.58 7.76
N ARG A 279 19.23 11.66 7.41
CA ARG A 279 19.80 11.04 6.22
C ARG A 279 20.84 10.00 6.60
N HIS A 280 20.89 8.91 5.83
CA HIS A 280 21.96 7.94 5.90
C HIS A 280 23.31 8.59 5.51
N THR A 281 24.42 7.90 5.76
CA THR A 281 25.77 8.40 5.47
C THR A 281 26.02 8.80 4.01
N ASP A 282 25.19 8.34 3.09
CA ASP A 282 25.20 8.74 1.69
C ASP A 282 24.48 10.08 1.41
N ASN A 283 23.85 10.68 2.40
CA ASN A 283 23.06 11.91 2.34
C ASN A 283 21.91 11.88 1.31
N LEU A 284 21.52 10.70 0.86
CA LEU A 284 20.45 10.48 -0.12
C LEU A 284 19.27 9.78 0.51
N HIS A 285 19.53 8.62 1.11
CA HIS A 285 18.48 7.80 1.71
C HIS A 285 18.10 8.33 3.09
N LEU A 286 16.85 8.12 3.47
CA LEU A 286 16.38 8.45 4.81
C LEU A 286 17.07 7.54 5.85
N SER A 287 17.35 8.08 7.05
CA SER A 287 17.97 7.28 8.12
C SER A 287 16.96 6.39 8.83
N LYS A 288 15.75 6.89 9.07
CA LYS A 288 14.65 6.17 9.74
C LYS A 288 13.29 6.70 9.30
#